data_18277577ab21057cf51fabd1a07294de
#
_entry.id   18277577ab21057cf51fabd1a07294de
#
_cell.length_a   1.000
_cell.length_b   1.000
_cell.length_c   1.000
_cell.angle_alpha   90.00
_cell.angle_beta   90.00
_cell.angle_gamma   90.00
#
_symmetry.space_group_name_H-M   'P 1'
#
loop_
_entity.id
_entity.type
_entity.pdbx_description
1 polymer ?
#
loop_
_entity_poly.entity_id
_entity_poly.type
_entity_poly.pdbx_seq_one_letter_code
_entity_poly.pdbx_strand_id
1 'polypeptide(L)'
;MSTSWLSESATNLGTFISSGKIDPIELTELYLDEIEKHSLRNRIYSTVTADRARAEAKAAYGRMKSGMRRSHLDGVPISWKDLFDTTDILTEAGTELLKGRIPKTDATVLRNATEAGLICLGKTHMSELAFSGLGLNPITQSPPSINNLDAVAGGSSSGAAASVAFNLAVCGIGSDTAVQLGFPVLGMIW
;
A
#
# COMPACT_ATOMS: atom_id res chain seq x y z
N MET A 1 -7.90 -3.10 20.43
CA MET A 1 -6.84 -3.82 19.67
C MET A 1 -5.51 -3.17 20.00
N SER A 2 -4.42 -3.93 20.04
CA SER A 2 -3.10 -3.37 20.33
C SER A 2 -2.53 -2.68 19.10
N THR A 3 -2.26 -1.38 19.17
CA THR A 3 -1.59 -0.62 18.11
C THR A 3 -0.14 -1.11 17.85
N SER A 4 0.36 -2.03 18.68
CA SER A 4 1.69 -2.62 18.54
C SER A 4 1.88 -3.40 17.21
N TRP A 5 0.79 -3.88 16.59
CA TRP A 5 0.87 -4.59 15.31
C TRP A 5 1.27 -3.71 14.12
N LEU A 6 1.04 -2.40 14.20
CA LEU A 6 1.35 -1.45 13.12
C LEU A 6 2.85 -1.27 12.90
N SER A 7 3.69 -1.57 13.90
CA SER A 7 5.15 -1.49 13.83
C SER A 7 5.84 -2.82 13.57
N GLU A 8 5.08 -3.89 13.35
CA GLU A 8 5.62 -5.21 13.06
C GLU A 8 6.05 -5.34 11.60
N SER A 9 7.01 -6.24 11.34
CA SER A 9 7.39 -6.58 9.96
C SER A 9 6.31 -7.44 9.28
N ALA A 10 6.26 -7.39 7.94
CA ALA A 10 5.34 -8.25 7.16
C ALA A 10 5.54 -9.74 7.47
N THR A 11 6.78 -10.18 7.68
CA THR A 11 7.14 -11.55 8.07
C THR A 11 6.56 -11.92 9.42
N ASN A 12 6.69 -11.03 10.42
CA ASN A 12 6.13 -11.26 11.75
C ASN A 12 4.60 -11.33 11.69
N LEU A 13 3.95 -10.38 10.99
CA LEU A 13 2.50 -10.41 10.81
C LEU A 13 2.04 -11.70 10.13
N GLY A 14 2.74 -12.15 9.08
CA GLY A 14 2.45 -13.42 8.41
C GLY A 14 2.56 -14.63 9.36
N THR A 15 3.56 -14.64 10.23
CA THR A 15 3.75 -15.66 11.27
C THR A 15 2.62 -15.61 12.31
N PHE A 16 2.25 -14.42 12.77
CA PHE A 16 1.18 -14.25 13.76
C PHE A 16 -0.20 -14.63 13.21
N ILE A 17 -0.47 -14.33 11.94
CA ILE A 17 -1.67 -14.80 11.25
C ILE A 17 -1.65 -16.35 11.16
N SER A 18 -0.51 -16.94 10.78
CA SER A 18 -0.37 -18.39 10.67
C SER A 18 -0.64 -19.13 11.97
N SER A 19 -0.19 -18.54 13.09
CA SER A 19 -0.41 -19.12 14.43
C SER A 19 -1.80 -18.82 15.02
N GLY A 20 -2.63 -18.04 14.33
CA GLY A 20 -3.92 -17.58 14.83
C GLY A 20 -3.83 -16.51 15.95
N LYS A 21 -2.63 -15.93 16.17
CA LYS A 21 -2.42 -14.85 17.13
C LYS A 21 -3.05 -13.53 16.66
N ILE A 22 -3.12 -13.32 15.34
CA ILE A 22 -3.77 -12.17 14.70
C ILE A 22 -4.82 -12.68 13.71
N ASP A 23 -5.99 -12.07 13.74
CA ASP A 23 -7.01 -12.22 12.72
C ASP A 23 -6.74 -11.24 11.56
N PRO A 24 -6.66 -11.70 10.29
CA PRO A 24 -6.43 -10.80 9.15
C PRO A 24 -7.55 -9.78 8.94
N ILE A 25 -8.79 -10.06 9.37
CA ILE A 25 -9.88 -9.08 9.33
C ILE A 25 -9.61 -7.96 10.33
N GLU A 26 -9.30 -8.31 11.58
CA GLU A 26 -8.99 -7.33 12.63
C GLU A 26 -7.75 -6.50 12.28
N LEU A 27 -6.72 -7.13 11.71
CA LEU A 27 -5.51 -6.44 11.27
C LEU A 27 -5.81 -5.45 10.15
N THR A 28 -6.65 -5.83 9.18
CA THR A 28 -7.03 -4.96 8.07
C THR A 28 -7.84 -3.77 8.56
N GLU A 29 -8.82 -3.97 9.43
CA GLU A 29 -9.59 -2.87 10.03
C GLU A 29 -8.69 -1.93 10.84
N LEU A 30 -7.69 -2.46 11.57
CA LEU A 30 -6.74 -1.63 12.30
C LEU A 30 -6.00 -0.67 11.35
N TYR A 31 -5.47 -1.17 10.21
CA TYR A 31 -4.82 -0.31 9.23
C TYR A 31 -5.78 0.68 8.55
N LEU A 32 -6.99 0.26 8.20
CA LEU A 32 -8.01 1.14 7.61
C LEU A 32 -8.40 2.27 8.57
N ASP A 33 -8.57 1.96 9.84
CA ASP A 33 -8.86 2.91 10.90
C ASP A 33 -7.72 3.93 11.10
N GLU A 34 -6.47 3.46 11.10
CA GLU A 34 -5.31 4.36 11.22
C GLU A 34 -5.16 5.26 9.99
N ILE A 35 -5.38 4.72 8.78
CA ILE A 35 -5.41 5.53 7.55
C ILE A 35 -6.49 6.61 7.65
N GLU A 36 -7.70 6.25 8.08
CA GLU A 36 -8.83 7.20 8.14
C GLU A 36 -8.59 8.33 9.13
N LYS A 37 -7.98 8.05 10.28
CA LYS A 37 -7.71 9.03 11.35
C LYS A 37 -6.46 9.88 11.08
N HIS A 38 -5.59 9.45 10.15
CA HIS A 38 -4.30 10.08 9.97
C HIS A 38 -4.40 11.42 9.22
N SER A 39 -3.88 12.50 9.80
CA SER A 39 -3.98 13.86 9.26
C SER A 39 -3.35 14.02 7.86
N LEU A 40 -2.37 13.18 7.54
CA LEU A 40 -1.68 13.18 6.24
C LEU A 40 -2.28 12.17 5.23
N ARG A 41 -3.39 11.50 5.57
CA ARG A 41 -4.02 10.50 4.70
C ARG A 41 -4.12 10.96 3.24
N ASN A 42 -4.70 12.13 3.01
CA ASN A 42 -4.94 12.67 1.68
C ASN A 42 -3.66 13.08 0.93
N ARG A 43 -2.53 13.21 1.64
CA ARG A 43 -1.21 13.43 1.02
C ARG A 43 -0.50 12.11 0.70
N ILE A 44 -0.91 10.99 1.31
CA ILE A 44 -0.25 9.68 1.17
C ILE A 44 -1.05 8.77 0.24
N TYR A 45 -2.36 8.66 0.46
CA TYR A 45 -3.25 7.83 -0.34
C TYR A 45 -4.03 8.66 -1.36
N SER A 46 -3.99 8.27 -2.63
CA SER A 46 -4.88 8.79 -3.69
C SER A 46 -6.26 8.15 -3.58
N THR A 47 -6.32 6.87 -3.23
CA THR A 47 -7.58 6.12 -3.07
C THR A 47 -7.40 5.03 -2.03
N VAL A 48 -8.26 5.00 -1.00
CA VAL A 48 -8.34 3.89 -0.06
C VAL A 48 -9.34 2.87 -0.60
N THR A 49 -8.95 1.60 -0.68
CA THR A 49 -9.75 0.52 -1.26
C THR A 49 -10.41 -0.35 -0.19
N ALA A 50 -11.11 0.29 0.76
CA ALA A 50 -11.62 -0.35 1.97
C ALA A 50 -12.49 -1.59 1.70
N ASP A 51 -13.42 -1.51 0.74
CA ASP A 51 -14.31 -2.64 0.43
C ASP A 51 -13.55 -3.83 -0.14
N ARG A 52 -12.57 -3.57 -1.03
CA ARG A 52 -11.67 -4.59 -1.58
C ARG A 52 -10.83 -5.20 -0.45
N ALA A 53 -10.21 -4.39 0.39
CA ALA A 53 -9.39 -4.85 1.50
C ALA A 53 -10.17 -5.76 2.45
N ARG A 54 -11.41 -5.38 2.80
CA ARG A 54 -12.31 -6.19 3.64
C ARG A 54 -12.67 -7.53 3.00
N ALA A 55 -12.96 -7.53 1.70
CA ALA A 55 -13.28 -8.77 0.98
C ALA A 55 -12.06 -9.72 0.92
N GLU A 56 -10.87 -9.18 0.64
CA GLU A 56 -9.61 -9.94 0.62
C GLU A 56 -9.26 -10.46 2.03
N ALA A 57 -9.45 -9.66 3.08
CA ALA A 57 -9.24 -10.04 4.48
C ALA A 57 -10.16 -11.20 4.91
N LYS A 58 -11.44 -11.11 4.56
CA LYS A 58 -12.41 -12.19 4.83
C LYS A 58 -12.02 -13.49 4.14
N ALA A 59 -11.56 -13.41 2.89
CA ALA A 59 -11.07 -14.57 2.16
C ALA A 59 -9.80 -15.17 2.81
N ALA A 60 -8.86 -14.32 3.24
CA ALA A 60 -7.64 -14.74 3.96
C ALA A 60 -7.98 -15.41 5.31
N TYR A 61 -8.94 -14.88 6.04
CA TYR A 61 -9.44 -15.49 7.28
C TYR A 61 -9.98 -16.90 7.04
N GLY A 62 -10.81 -17.09 6.01
CA GLY A 62 -11.31 -18.40 5.63
C GLY A 62 -10.18 -19.40 5.31
N ARG A 63 -9.17 -18.97 4.56
CA ARG A 63 -8.00 -19.79 4.25
C ARG A 63 -7.15 -20.11 5.49
N MET A 64 -6.97 -19.14 6.37
CA MET A 64 -6.27 -19.36 7.65
C MET A 64 -6.97 -20.43 8.49
N LYS A 65 -8.30 -20.35 8.63
CA LYS A 65 -9.10 -21.33 9.40
C LYS A 65 -9.10 -22.72 8.82
N SER A 66 -9.04 -22.84 7.49
CA SER A 66 -9.01 -24.14 6.80
C SER A 66 -7.60 -24.71 6.59
N GLY A 67 -6.54 -24.01 7.03
CA GLY A 67 -5.16 -24.42 6.80
C GLY A 67 -4.69 -24.31 5.35
N MET A 68 -5.43 -23.57 4.49
CA MET A 68 -5.17 -23.43 3.06
C MET A 68 -4.55 -22.07 2.70
N ARG A 69 -3.64 -21.56 3.51
CA ARG A 69 -2.93 -20.30 3.23
C ARG A 69 -2.13 -20.40 1.93
N ARG A 70 -2.17 -19.33 1.15
CA ARG A 70 -1.54 -19.25 -0.18
C ARG A 70 -0.04 -18.98 -0.12
N SER A 71 0.38 -18.20 0.87
CA SER A 71 1.78 -17.85 1.10
C SER A 71 2.03 -17.54 2.57
N HIS A 72 3.30 -17.29 2.92
CA HIS A 72 3.67 -16.78 4.24
C HIS A 72 3.05 -15.40 4.54
N LEU A 73 2.77 -14.60 3.52
CA LEU A 73 2.18 -13.26 3.64
C LEU A 73 0.65 -13.25 3.39
N ASP A 74 -0.01 -14.40 3.30
CA ASP A 74 -1.46 -14.45 3.13
C ASP A 74 -2.17 -13.78 4.31
N GLY A 75 -2.95 -12.73 4.02
CA GLY A 75 -3.64 -11.92 5.02
C GLY A 75 -2.87 -10.66 5.46
N VAL A 76 -1.71 -10.38 4.88
CA VAL A 76 -0.90 -9.20 5.23
C VAL A 76 -1.33 -7.99 4.40
N PRO A 77 -1.72 -6.84 5.06
CA PRO A 77 -2.16 -5.63 4.37
C PRO A 77 -0.99 -4.81 3.84
N ILE A 78 -1.09 -4.38 2.57
CA ILE A 78 -0.05 -3.58 1.89
C ILE A 78 -0.65 -2.43 1.09
N SER A 79 0.17 -1.41 0.79
CA SER A 79 -0.18 -0.30 -0.08
C SER A 79 0.39 -0.47 -1.49
N TRP A 80 -0.19 0.23 -2.47
CA TRP A 80 0.16 0.14 -3.88
C TRP A 80 0.37 1.52 -4.50
N LYS A 81 1.44 1.68 -5.25
CA LYS A 81 1.64 2.90 -6.05
C LYS A 81 0.50 3.05 -7.08
N ASP A 82 -0.01 4.27 -7.26
CA ASP A 82 -1.10 4.57 -8.19
C ASP A 82 -0.72 4.42 -9.67
N LEU A 83 0.42 3.81 -9.95
CA LEU A 83 0.85 3.37 -11.27
C LEU A 83 0.22 2.03 -11.68
N PHE A 84 -0.05 1.16 -10.70
CA PHE A 84 -0.53 -0.20 -10.96
C PHE A 84 -2.03 -0.22 -11.19
N ASP A 85 -2.44 -0.67 -12.36
CA ASP A 85 -3.84 -0.86 -12.70
C ASP A 85 -4.52 -1.73 -11.66
N THR A 86 -5.67 -1.24 -11.18
CA THR A 86 -6.47 -1.89 -10.16
C THR A 86 -7.91 -1.94 -10.66
N THR A 87 -8.45 -3.14 -10.80
CA THR A 87 -9.78 -3.39 -11.37
C THR A 87 -10.85 -2.54 -10.68
N ASP A 88 -11.59 -1.79 -11.49
CA ASP A 88 -12.69 -0.91 -11.09
C ASP A 88 -12.32 0.18 -10.05
N ILE A 89 -11.03 0.47 -9.89
CA ILE A 89 -10.51 1.51 -9.02
C ILE A 89 -9.76 2.56 -9.86
N LEU A 90 -9.94 3.85 -9.53
CA LEU A 90 -9.20 4.95 -10.16
C LEU A 90 -7.70 4.66 -10.16
N THR A 91 -7.08 4.80 -11.33
CA THR A 91 -5.63 4.64 -11.52
C THR A 91 -5.15 5.70 -12.50
N GLU A 92 -4.69 6.82 -11.96
CA GLU A 92 -4.42 8.05 -12.70
C GLU A 92 -2.92 8.35 -12.84
N ALA A 93 -2.05 7.54 -12.23
CA ALA A 93 -0.59 7.69 -12.26
C ALA A 93 -0.11 9.12 -11.90
N GLY A 94 -0.88 9.82 -11.05
CA GLY A 94 -0.58 11.18 -10.59
C GLY A 94 -0.65 12.25 -11.68
N THR A 95 -1.39 12.06 -12.78
CA THR A 95 -1.45 12.99 -13.92
C THR A 95 -2.88 13.31 -14.34
N GLU A 96 -3.09 14.55 -14.82
CA GLU A 96 -4.36 14.96 -15.45
C GLU A 96 -4.64 14.22 -16.78
N LEU A 97 -3.60 13.71 -17.47
CA LEU A 97 -3.76 12.96 -18.72
C LEU A 97 -4.60 11.69 -18.57
N LEU A 98 -4.56 11.07 -17.39
CA LEU A 98 -5.27 9.84 -17.08
C LEU A 98 -6.46 10.07 -16.13
N LYS A 99 -6.91 11.30 -15.98
CA LYS A 99 -8.00 11.66 -15.07
C LYS A 99 -9.27 10.87 -15.35
N GLY A 100 -9.83 10.28 -14.28
CA GLY A 100 -11.02 9.45 -14.35
C GLY A 100 -10.79 8.05 -14.94
N ARG A 101 -9.54 7.66 -15.18
CA ARG A 101 -9.22 6.35 -15.73
C ARG A 101 -9.50 5.24 -14.71
N ILE A 102 -10.37 4.29 -15.08
CA ILE A 102 -10.72 3.12 -14.29
C ILE A 102 -10.36 1.86 -15.10
N PRO A 103 -9.30 1.14 -14.73
CA PRO A 103 -8.90 -0.11 -15.39
C PRO A 103 -9.94 -1.22 -15.24
N LYS A 104 -9.98 -2.14 -16.22
CA LYS A 104 -10.87 -3.31 -16.19
C LYS A 104 -10.17 -4.59 -15.72
N THR A 105 -8.85 -4.53 -15.55
CA THR A 105 -8.03 -5.68 -15.10
C THR A 105 -6.95 -5.18 -14.16
N ASP A 106 -6.59 -6.00 -13.17
CA ASP A 106 -5.45 -5.74 -12.32
C ASP A 106 -4.13 -5.85 -13.11
N ALA A 107 -3.17 -4.99 -12.80
CA ALA A 107 -1.80 -5.16 -13.23
C ALA A 107 -1.27 -6.54 -12.78
N THR A 108 -0.39 -7.15 -13.58
CA THR A 108 0.14 -8.49 -13.27
C THR A 108 0.76 -8.58 -11.87
N VAL A 109 1.49 -7.56 -11.44
CA VAL A 109 2.10 -7.53 -10.10
C VAL A 109 1.03 -7.50 -9.00
N LEU A 110 -0.05 -6.74 -9.16
CA LEU A 110 -1.15 -6.70 -8.20
C LEU A 110 -1.91 -8.03 -8.17
N ARG A 111 -2.18 -8.61 -9.33
CA ARG A 111 -2.80 -9.93 -9.42
C ARG A 111 -1.97 -11.00 -8.71
N ASN A 112 -0.67 -11.06 -8.98
CA ASN A 112 0.22 -12.04 -8.35
C ASN A 112 0.25 -11.89 -6.82
N ALA A 113 0.28 -10.66 -6.32
CA ALA A 113 0.26 -10.41 -4.88
C ALA A 113 -1.09 -10.78 -4.26
N THR A 114 -2.21 -10.47 -4.91
CA THR A 114 -3.55 -10.89 -4.47
C THR A 114 -3.69 -12.42 -4.53
N GLU A 115 -3.13 -13.07 -5.55
CA GLU A 115 -3.07 -14.53 -5.63
C GLU A 115 -2.20 -15.15 -4.54
N ALA A 116 -1.15 -14.47 -4.10
CA ALA A 116 -0.36 -14.86 -2.93
C ALA A 116 -1.05 -14.55 -1.58
N GLY A 117 -2.19 -13.86 -1.61
CA GLY A 117 -3.04 -13.59 -0.47
C GLY A 117 -2.81 -12.26 0.24
N LEU A 118 -1.96 -11.37 -0.30
CA LEU A 118 -1.79 -10.02 0.25
C LEU A 118 -3.06 -9.19 0.06
N ILE A 119 -3.27 -8.22 0.96
CA ILE A 119 -4.48 -7.40 1.00
C ILE A 119 -4.16 -5.98 0.52
N CYS A 120 -4.92 -5.48 -0.45
CA CYS A 120 -4.75 -4.14 -1.01
C CYS A 120 -5.48 -3.08 -0.16
N LEU A 121 -4.75 -2.32 0.66
CA LEU A 121 -5.31 -1.22 1.47
C LEU A 121 -5.69 -0.01 0.63
N GLY A 122 -4.93 0.29 -0.43
CA GLY A 122 -5.18 1.46 -1.26
C GLY A 122 -4.04 1.81 -2.19
N LYS A 123 -4.34 2.80 -3.03
CA LYS A 123 -3.45 3.40 -4.02
C LYS A 123 -2.77 4.61 -3.39
N THR A 124 -1.47 4.78 -3.62
CA THR A 124 -0.68 5.85 -3.00
C THR A 124 -0.19 6.84 -4.04
N HIS A 125 -0.07 8.11 -3.62
CA HIS A 125 0.45 9.17 -4.46
C HIS A 125 1.88 8.90 -4.95
N MET A 126 2.23 9.53 -6.06
CA MET A 126 3.49 9.33 -6.77
C MET A 126 3.88 10.58 -7.56
N SER A 127 5.13 10.67 -7.98
CA SER A 127 5.51 11.66 -9.00
C SER A 127 4.74 11.39 -10.29
N GLU A 128 4.36 12.45 -10.99
CA GLU A 128 3.59 12.35 -12.24
C GLU A 128 4.25 11.35 -13.20
N LEU A 129 3.46 10.39 -13.70
CA LEU A 129 3.88 9.31 -14.62
C LEU A 129 5.15 8.57 -14.19
N ALA A 130 5.49 8.58 -12.90
CA ALA A 130 6.73 8.04 -12.33
C ALA A 130 8.03 8.68 -12.90
N PHE A 131 7.96 9.90 -13.43
CA PHE A 131 9.05 10.55 -14.18
C PHE A 131 9.92 11.49 -13.33
N SER A 132 9.95 11.35 -12.01
CA SER A 132 10.81 12.14 -11.12
C SER A 132 11.15 11.39 -9.84
N GLY A 133 12.42 11.42 -9.44
CA GLY A 133 12.91 10.89 -8.16
C GLY A 133 12.64 11.79 -6.96
N LEU A 134 12.11 13.00 -7.16
CA LEU A 134 11.89 13.96 -6.06
C LEU A 134 10.67 13.62 -5.19
N GLY A 135 9.70 12.89 -5.73
CA GLY A 135 8.43 12.65 -5.02
C GLY A 135 7.50 13.86 -4.98
N LEU A 136 7.84 14.91 -5.72
CA LEU A 136 7.00 16.09 -5.89
C LEU A 136 5.97 15.86 -6.99
N ASN A 137 4.71 16.17 -6.70
CA ASN A 137 3.64 16.17 -7.70
C ASN A 137 2.74 17.40 -7.48
N PRO A 138 2.87 18.43 -8.33
CA PRO A 138 2.08 19.66 -8.21
C PRO A 138 0.63 19.50 -8.67
N ILE A 139 0.29 18.42 -9.34
CA ILE A 139 -1.05 18.15 -9.88
C ILE A 139 -1.94 17.49 -8.83
N THR A 140 -1.39 16.52 -8.12
CA THR A 140 -2.14 15.77 -7.09
C THR A 140 -1.67 16.14 -5.70
N GLN A 141 -0.88 15.29 -5.06
CA GLN A 141 -0.34 15.53 -3.72
C GLN A 141 1.10 15.03 -3.63
N SER A 142 1.87 15.68 -2.75
CA SER A 142 3.25 15.32 -2.45
C SER A 142 3.35 14.80 -1.03
N PRO A 143 3.53 13.50 -0.81
CA PRO A 143 3.71 12.92 0.51
C PRO A 143 4.94 13.52 1.21
N PRO A 144 4.84 13.86 2.51
CA PRO A 144 5.96 14.42 3.26
C PRO A 144 6.94 13.34 3.71
N SER A 145 8.17 13.75 3.98
CA SER A 145 9.13 12.92 4.70
C SER A 145 8.74 12.80 6.17
N ILE A 146 8.87 11.61 6.76
CA ILE A 146 8.65 11.42 8.20
C ILE A 146 9.64 12.20 9.06
N ASN A 147 10.84 12.45 8.55
CA ASN A 147 11.88 13.18 9.29
C ASN A 147 11.69 14.70 9.23
N ASN A 148 10.96 15.21 8.25
CA ASN A 148 10.64 16.64 8.11
C ASN A 148 9.36 16.77 7.28
N LEU A 149 8.27 17.17 7.89
CA LEU A 149 6.95 17.29 7.23
C LEU A 149 6.89 18.40 6.16
N ASP A 150 7.84 19.33 6.16
CA ASP A 150 7.97 20.38 5.14
C ASP A 150 8.78 19.92 3.92
N ALA A 151 9.44 18.74 4.02
CA ALA A 151 10.16 18.10 2.92
C ALA A 151 9.33 16.98 2.28
N VAL A 152 9.60 16.69 1.00
CA VAL A 152 8.99 15.58 0.28
C VAL A 152 9.66 14.25 0.61
N ALA A 153 8.93 13.15 0.50
CA ALA A 153 9.41 11.81 0.86
C ALA A 153 10.44 11.21 -0.11
N GLY A 154 10.73 11.88 -1.23
CA GLY A 154 11.41 11.24 -2.35
C GLY A 154 10.42 10.44 -3.22
N GLY A 155 10.86 9.95 -4.38
CA GLY A 155 9.95 9.29 -5.33
C GLY A 155 10.71 8.46 -6.37
N SER A 156 10.00 8.01 -7.37
CA SER A 156 8.60 8.32 -7.78
C SER A 156 7.53 7.67 -6.90
N SER A 157 7.86 6.71 -6.05
CA SER A 157 6.93 5.95 -5.20
C SER A 157 6.73 6.60 -3.83
N SER A 158 6.58 7.93 -3.80
CA SER A 158 6.56 8.77 -2.59
C SER A 158 5.51 8.34 -1.57
N GLY A 159 4.29 8.08 -2.02
CA GLY A 159 3.21 7.64 -1.13
C GLY A 159 3.38 6.23 -0.60
N ALA A 160 3.95 5.30 -1.39
CA ALA A 160 4.26 3.96 -0.91
C ALA A 160 5.28 4.01 0.24
N ALA A 161 6.36 4.81 0.07
CA ALA A 161 7.35 5.03 1.12
C ALA A 161 6.74 5.67 2.37
N ALA A 162 5.96 6.75 2.18
CA ALA A 162 5.31 7.46 3.28
C ALA A 162 4.30 6.58 4.01
N SER A 163 3.52 5.73 3.31
CA SER A 163 2.55 4.84 3.96
C SER A 163 3.23 3.88 4.95
N VAL A 164 4.40 3.36 4.61
CA VAL A 164 5.18 2.51 5.51
C VAL A 164 5.79 3.32 6.64
N ALA A 165 6.43 4.45 6.33
CA ALA A 165 7.09 5.30 7.31
C ALA A 165 6.14 5.80 8.41
N PHE A 166 4.89 6.10 8.05
CA PHE A 166 3.85 6.52 9.00
C PHE A 166 3.01 5.37 9.57
N ASN A 167 3.43 4.11 9.40
CA ASN A 167 2.73 2.91 9.87
C ASN A 167 1.28 2.76 9.34
N LEU A 168 1.02 3.26 8.14
CA LEU A 168 -0.27 3.16 7.46
C LEU A 168 -0.35 1.96 6.49
N ALA A 169 0.76 1.24 6.32
CA ALA A 169 0.88 -0.05 5.66
C ALA A 169 2.14 -0.74 6.19
N VAL A 170 2.16 -2.08 6.21
CA VAL A 170 3.37 -2.80 6.63
C VAL A 170 4.45 -2.82 5.55
N CYS A 171 4.06 -2.78 4.29
CA CYS A 171 4.93 -2.57 3.15
C CYS A 171 4.14 -1.93 2.00
N GLY A 172 4.86 -1.35 1.05
CA GLY A 172 4.28 -0.72 -0.12
C GLY A 172 4.94 -1.21 -1.41
N ILE A 173 4.14 -1.47 -2.43
CA ILE A 173 4.66 -1.79 -3.75
C ILE A 173 4.85 -0.51 -4.56
N GLY A 174 6.09 -0.29 -4.99
CA GLY A 174 6.50 0.79 -5.85
C GLY A 174 7.03 0.31 -7.19
N SER A 175 7.50 1.23 -8.01
CA SER A 175 8.22 0.96 -9.26
C SER A 175 9.50 1.77 -9.32
N ASP A 176 10.52 1.25 -9.97
CA ASP A 176 11.72 1.99 -10.33
C ASP A 176 11.81 2.10 -11.85
N THR A 177 12.05 3.30 -12.36
CA THR A 177 12.14 3.62 -13.78
C THR A 177 13.52 4.15 -14.17
N ALA A 178 14.59 3.67 -13.53
CA ALA A 178 16.00 3.92 -13.85
C ALA A 178 16.50 5.38 -13.73
N VAL A 179 15.66 6.33 -13.41
CA VAL A 179 16.04 7.75 -13.16
C VAL A 179 16.32 8.02 -11.67
N GLN A 180 16.11 7.01 -10.83
CA GLN A 180 16.08 7.14 -9.37
C GLN A 180 17.34 6.59 -8.69
N LEU A 181 18.46 6.56 -9.36
CA LEU A 181 19.74 6.12 -8.79
C LEU A 181 20.11 6.95 -7.56
N GLY A 182 19.92 6.37 -6.38
CA GLY A 182 20.59 6.83 -5.17
C GLY A 182 19.75 7.32 -4.00
N PHE A 183 18.42 7.22 -4.00
CA PHE A 183 17.63 7.55 -2.82
C PHE A 183 17.18 6.27 -2.08
N PRO A 184 17.64 6.05 -0.83
CA PRO A 184 17.19 4.90 -0.07
C PRO A 184 15.73 5.10 0.34
N VAL A 185 14.83 4.39 -0.31
CA VAL A 185 13.46 4.23 0.17
C VAL A 185 13.48 3.08 1.18
N LEU A 186 13.60 3.42 2.47
CA LEU A 186 13.52 2.46 3.56
C LEU A 186 12.12 1.81 3.54
N GLY A 187 12.07 0.50 3.30
CA GLY A 187 10.86 -0.30 3.41
C GLY A 187 10.25 -0.83 2.11
N MET A 188 10.90 -0.68 0.96
CA MET A 188 10.47 -1.34 -0.27
C MET A 188 10.95 -2.79 -0.31
N ILE A 189 10.01 -3.72 -0.52
CA ILE A 189 10.32 -5.09 -0.94
C ILE A 189 10.27 -5.11 -2.47
N TRP A 190 11.36 -5.51 -3.09
CA TRP A 190 11.51 -5.75 -4.54
C TRP A 190 10.91 -7.10 -4.91
#